data_c856337bd077b3eebb4f4f990e35a87f
#
_entry.id   c856337bd077b3eebb4f4f990e35a87f
#
_cell.length_a   1.000
_cell.length_b   1.000
_cell.length_c   1.000
_cell.angle_alpha   90.00
_cell.angle_beta   90.00
_cell.angle_gamma   90.00
#
_symmetry.space_group_name_H-M   'P 1'
#
loop_
_entity.id
_entity.type
_entity.pdbx_description
1 polymer ?
#
loop_
_entity_poly.entity_id
_entity_poly.type
_entity_poly.pdbx_seq_one_letter_code
_entity_poly.pdbx_strand_id
1 'polypeptide(L)'
;LEPALSCEAALLSPSTGVIDSHGLMLSLQGDMENAGGLLALVSPVARIGVGQGTGTHPIRVTTQDGTELACRVLVNAAGLHAVDLARRTEGLDHTRLPKAWYAKGNYFTLAGKAPFSRLIYPVPEKAGLGVHLTLDLGGQAKFGPDVQWVDEPTDLQVDPRRGDAFYAEVRKYWPDLADGALQAGYAGMRPK
;
A
#
# COMPACT_ATOMS: atom_id res chain seq x y z
N LEU A 1 10.70 7.88 27.26
CA LEU A 1 11.18 7.55 25.92
C LEU A 1 10.73 8.60 24.90
N GLU A 2 9.47 9.03 24.95
CA GLU A 2 8.88 10.04 24.05
C GLU A 2 8.14 11.07 24.92
N PRO A 3 8.81 12.15 25.35
CA PRO A 3 8.27 13.07 26.35
C PRO A 3 7.03 13.85 25.87
N ALA A 4 6.85 13.99 24.54
CA ALA A 4 5.68 14.65 23.98
C ALA A 4 4.44 13.72 23.87
N LEU A 5 4.59 12.42 24.16
CA LEU A 5 3.50 11.45 24.09
C LEU A 5 2.60 11.53 25.32
N SER A 6 1.31 11.78 25.10
CA SER A 6 0.27 11.70 26.12
C SER A 6 -0.44 10.35 26.00
N CYS A 7 -0.33 9.49 27.01
CA CYS A 7 -1.03 8.20 27.08
C CYS A 7 -1.06 7.69 28.52
N GLU A 8 -2.02 6.83 28.86
CA GLU A 8 -2.06 6.14 30.15
C GLU A 8 -1.01 5.03 30.23
N ALA A 9 -0.78 4.30 29.11
CA ALA A 9 0.19 3.24 29.01
C ALA A 9 0.62 3.06 27.55
N ALA A 10 1.82 2.53 27.34
CA ALA A 10 2.31 2.21 26.00
C ALA A 10 3.13 0.91 26.00
N LEU A 11 3.11 0.21 24.87
CA LEU A 11 3.98 -0.92 24.59
C LEU A 11 5.12 -0.46 23.68
N LEU A 12 6.36 -0.79 24.05
CA LEU A 12 7.51 -0.55 23.20
C LEU A 12 7.77 -1.79 22.33
N SER A 13 7.84 -1.58 21.02
CA SER A 13 8.35 -2.58 20.07
C SER A 13 9.79 -2.23 19.68
N PRO A 14 10.80 -2.88 20.27
CA PRO A 14 12.21 -2.49 20.08
C PRO A 14 12.75 -2.86 18.68
N SER A 15 12.09 -3.79 17.98
CA SER A 15 12.49 -4.26 16.65
C SER A 15 11.72 -3.64 15.50
N THR A 16 10.74 -2.79 15.78
CA THR A 16 10.03 -2.04 14.72
C THR A 16 10.93 -0.96 14.12
N GLY A 17 10.89 -0.83 12.81
CA GLY A 17 11.71 0.14 12.10
C GLY A 17 11.04 0.63 10.82
N VAL A 18 11.78 1.44 10.08
CA VAL A 18 11.41 1.97 8.77
C VAL A 18 12.30 1.31 7.73
N ILE A 19 11.70 0.87 6.63
CA ILE A 19 12.43 0.24 5.52
C ILE A 19 12.38 1.13 4.28
N ASP A 20 13.48 1.20 3.54
CA ASP A 20 13.50 1.67 2.17
C ASP A 20 12.86 0.61 1.25
N SER A 21 11.57 0.81 0.96
CA SER A 21 10.81 -0.15 0.16
C SER A 21 11.30 -0.22 -1.31
N HIS A 22 11.83 0.88 -1.85
CA HIS A 22 12.39 0.90 -3.21
C HIS A 22 13.71 0.12 -3.25
N GLY A 23 14.60 0.37 -2.29
CA GLY A 23 15.84 -0.40 -2.14
C GLY A 23 15.59 -1.89 -1.94
N LEU A 24 14.57 -2.26 -1.15
CA LEU A 24 14.16 -3.65 -0.99
C LEU A 24 13.69 -4.26 -2.33
N MET A 25 12.84 -3.57 -3.09
CA MET A 25 12.38 -4.06 -4.39
C MET A 25 13.54 -4.25 -5.38
N LEU A 26 14.49 -3.31 -5.44
CA LEU A 26 15.68 -3.42 -6.27
C LEU A 26 16.57 -4.60 -5.85
N SER A 27 16.74 -4.83 -4.55
CA SER A 27 17.49 -5.97 -4.04
C SER A 27 16.85 -7.30 -4.45
N LEU A 28 15.52 -7.43 -4.28
CA LEU A 28 14.78 -8.63 -4.67
C LEU A 28 14.78 -8.85 -6.19
N GLN A 29 14.74 -7.76 -6.98
CA GLN A 29 14.90 -7.86 -8.43
C GLN A 29 16.29 -8.39 -8.79
N GLY A 30 17.34 -7.87 -8.17
CA GLY A 30 18.71 -8.36 -8.39
C GLY A 30 18.86 -9.83 -8.04
N ASP A 31 18.28 -10.29 -6.93
CA ASP A 31 18.29 -11.71 -6.54
C ASP A 31 17.56 -12.59 -7.57
N MET A 32 16.42 -12.13 -8.08
CA MET A 32 15.66 -12.81 -9.13
C MET A 32 16.48 -12.92 -10.41
N GLU A 33 17.12 -11.85 -10.86
CA GLU A 33 17.94 -11.81 -12.08
C GLU A 33 19.19 -12.70 -11.94
N ASN A 34 19.85 -12.69 -10.76
CA ASN A 34 20.98 -13.57 -10.46
C ASN A 34 20.57 -15.06 -10.47
N ALA A 35 19.31 -15.36 -10.17
CA ALA A 35 18.74 -16.71 -10.25
C ALA A 35 18.27 -17.08 -11.68
N GLY A 36 18.52 -16.24 -12.69
CA GLY A 36 18.12 -16.45 -14.09
C GLY A 36 16.70 -16.01 -14.42
N GLY A 37 16.04 -15.26 -13.52
CA GLY A 37 14.75 -14.63 -13.80
C GLY A 37 14.88 -13.44 -14.74
N LEU A 38 13.78 -13.06 -15.36
CA LEU A 38 13.71 -11.93 -16.29
C LEU A 38 12.61 -10.96 -15.89
N LEU A 39 12.91 -9.67 -15.94
CA LEU A 39 11.92 -8.60 -15.80
C LEU A 39 11.56 -8.06 -17.20
N ALA A 40 10.30 -8.21 -17.61
CA ALA A 40 9.77 -7.62 -18.81
C ALA A 40 8.99 -6.35 -18.48
N LEU A 41 9.58 -5.19 -18.70
CA LEU A 41 8.93 -3.90 -18.55
C LEU A 41 8.06 -3.58 -19.77
N VAL A 42 7.10 -2.67 -19.60
CA VAL A 42 6.20 -2.20 -20.68
C VAL A 42 5.51 -3.36 -21.42
N SER A 43 5.21 -4.44 -20.69
CA SER A 43 4.62 -5.66 -21.23
C SER A 43 3.27 -5.96 -20.55
N PRO A 44 2.22 -5.11 -20.75
CA PRO A 44 0.94 -5.32 -20.14
C PRO A 44 0.31 -6.62 -20.62
N VAL A 45 -0.19 -7.42 -19.68
CA VAL A 45 -0.90 -8.67 -19.98
C VAL A 45 -2.27 -8.35 -20.57
N ALA A 46 -2.53 -8.81 -21.79
CA ALA A 46 -3.82 -8.67 -22.45
C ALA A 46 -4.76 -9.81 -22.10
N ARG A 47 -4.27 -11.07 -22.10
CA ARG A 47 -5.07 -12.28 -21.90
C ARG A 47 -4.27 -13.37 -21.19
N ILE A 48 -4.96 -14.16 -20.40
CA ILE A 48 -4.46 -15.40 -19.82
C ILE A 48 -5.44 -16.53 -20.15
N GLY A 49 -4.93 -17.68 -20.58
CA GLY A 49 -5.74 -18.88 -20.86
C GLY A 49 -5.21 -20.07 -20.06
N VAL A 50 -6.02 -20.58 -19.14
CA VAL A 50 -5.75 -21.82 -18.40
C VAL A 50 -6.21 -23.00 -19.27
N GLY A 51 -5.35 -24.01 -19.45
CA GLY A 51 -5.59 -25.13 -20.35
C GLY A 51 -5.32 -24.82 -21.83
N GLN A 52 -4.84 -23.61 -22.16
CA GLN A 52 -4.56 -23.16 -23.52
C GLN A 52 -3.04 -23.12 -23.84
N GLY A 53 -2.21 -23.55 -22.90
CA GLY A 53 -0.77 -23.66 -23.12
C GLY A 53 -0.38 -24.90 -23.92
N THR A 54 0.91 -25.20 -23.96
CA THR A 54 1.48 -26.31 -24.74
C THR A 54 2.22 -27.29 -23.84
N GLY A 55 2.07 -28.59 -24.11
CA GLY A 55 2.80 -29.66 -23.41
C GLY A 55 2.64 -29.59 -21.89
N THR A 56 3.75 -29.49 -21.16
CA THR A 56 3.76 -29.41 -19.67
C THR A 56 3.51 -28.00 -19.12
N HIS A 57 3.19 -27.04 -19.99
CA HIS A 57 2.97 -25.63 -19.64
C HIS A 57 1.51 -25.26 -19.95
N PRO A 58 0.57 -25.59 -19.07
CA PRO A 58 -0.88 -25.49 -19.37
C PRO A 58 -1.41 -24.07 -19.40
N ILE A 59 -0.64 -23.07 -18.98
CA ILE A 59 -1.08 -21.68 -18.92
C ILE A 59 -0.41 -20.89 -20.04
N ARG A 60 -1.22 -20.17 -20.82
CA ARG A 60 -0.75 -19.21 -21.82
C ARG A 60 -0.99 -17.80 -21.35
N VAL A 61 0.03 -16.95 -21.45
CA VAL A 61 -0.04 -15.51 -21.19
C VAL A 61 0.25 -14.78 -22.48
N THR A 62 -0.63 -13.87 -22.87
CA THR A 62 -0.46 -13.02 -24.07
C THR A 62 -0.39 -11.56 -23.63
N THR A 63 0.62 -10.86 -24.06
CA THR A 63 0.80 -9.42 -23.82
C THR A 63 0.10 -8.58 -24.89
N GLN A 64 -0.03 -7.26 -24.67
CA GLN A 64 -0.72 -6.37 -25.61
C GLN A 64 0.00 -6.24 -26.97
N ASP A 65 1.31 -6.44 -27.01
CA ASP A 65 2.11 -6.45 -28.24
C ASP A 65 2.06 -7.80 -29.00
N GLY A 66 1.29 -8.76 -28.47
CA GLY A 66 1.11 -10.08 -29.06
C GLY A 66 2.16 -11.12 -28.68
N THR A 67 3.11 -10.80 -27.81
CA THR A 67 4.07 -11.78 -27.29
C THR A 67 3.34 -12.86 -26.50
N GLU A 68 3.65 -14.12 -26.74
CA GLU A 68 3.07 -15.26 -26.06
C GLU A 68 4.09 -16.00 -25.19
N LEU A 69 3.70 -16.32 -23.98
CA LEU A 69 4.46 -17.13 -23.03
C LEU A 69 3.62 -18.30 -22.57
N ALA A 70 4.25 -19.48 -22.42
CA ALA A 70 3.63 -20.63 -21.79
C ALA A 70 4.33 -20.93 -20.46
N CYS A 71 3.57 -21.16 -19.39
CA CYS A 71 4.12 -21.43 -18.08
C CYS A 71 3.36 -22.54 -17.33
N ARG A 72 4.03 -23.13 -16.35
CA ARG A 72 3.45 -24.17 -15.47
C ARG A 72 2.67 -23.55 -14.32
N VAL A 73 3.15 -22.42 -13.82
CA VAL A 73 2.59 -21.69 -12.68
C VAL A 73 2.55 -20.22 -13.03
N LEU A 74 1.43 -19.58 -12.73
CA LEU A 74 1.25 -18.14 -12.82
C LEU A 74 0.88 -17.59 -11.45
N VAL A 75 1.60 -16.56 -11.02
CA VAL A 75 1.28 -15.81 -9.81
C VAL A 75 0.70 -14.44 -10.19
N ASN A 76 -0.57 -14.21 -9.89
CA ASN A 76 -1.21 -12.92 -10.10
C ASN A 76 -0.92 -12.00 -8.91
N ALA A 77 0.09 -11.16 -9.03
CA ALA A 77 0.50 -10.16 -8.04
C ALA A 77 0.20 -8.73 -8.52
N ALA A 78 -0.84 -8.53 -9.34
CA ALA A 78 -1.15 -7.26 -10.01
C ALA A 78 -1.80 -6.19 -9.08
N GLY A 79 -1.75 -6.36 -7.77
CA GLY A 79 -2.20 -5.37 -6.78
C GLY A 79 -3.66 -4.95 -7.01
N LEU A 80 -3.91 -3.66 -7.24
CA LEU A 80 -5.25 -3.11 -7.49
C LEU A 80 -5.93 -3.70 -8.74
N HIS A 81 -5.16 -4.23 -9.70
CA HIS A 81 -5.65 -4.82 -10.94
C HIS A 81 -5.79 -6.35 -10.88
N ALA A 82 -5.48 -6.98 -9.74
CA ALA A 82 -5.43 -8.43 -9.63
C ALA A 82 -6.79 -9.11 -9.90
N VAL A 83 -7.89 -8.53 -9.38
CA VAL A 83 -9.25 -9.07 -9.59
C VAL A 83 -9.67 -8.91 -11.04
N ASP A 84 -9.37 -7.78 -11.67
CA ASP A 84 -9.71 -7.54 -13.08
C ASP A 84 -8.90 -8.44 -14.02
N LEU A 85 -7.64 -8.69 -13.71
CA LEU A 85 -6.82 -9.66 -14.43
C LEU A 85 -7.38 -11.08 -14.29
N ALA A 86 -7.80 -11.46 -13.09
CA ALA A 86 -8.42 -12.75 -12.84
C ALA A 86 -9.76 -12.92 -13.60
N ARG A 87 -10.58 -11.86 -13.68
CA ARG A 87 -11.84 -11.87 -14.47
C ARG A 87 -11.59 -12.03 -15.97
N ARG A 88 -10.45 -11.57 -16.48
CA ARG A 88 -10.05 -11.72 -17.88
C ARG A 88 -9.29 -13.02 -18.15
N THR A 89 -9.09 -13.87 -17.14
CA THR A 89 -8.43 -15.16 -17.28
C THR A 89 -9.43 -16.20 -17.72
N GLU A 90 -9.24 -16.74 -18.92
CA GLU A 90 -10.05 -17.82 -19.48
C GLU A 90 -9.73 -19.17 -18.82
N GLY A 91 -10.74 -19.99 -18.59
CA GLY A 91 -10.59 -21.28 -17.93
C GLY A 91 -10.52 -21.22 -16.39
N LEU A 92 -10.71 -20.04 -15.81
CA LEU A 92 -10.81 -19.85 -14.37
C LEU A 92 -12.29 -19.87 -13.92
N ASP A 93 -12.58 -20.45 -12.78
CA ASP A 93 -13.92 -20.40 -12.18
C ASP A 93 -14.19 -19.00 -11.60
N HIS A 94 -14.89 -18.17 -12.37
CA HIS A 94 -15.18 -16.79 -12.02
C HIS A 94 -16.17 -16.66 -10.86
N THR A 95 -16.89 -17.72 -10.48
CA THR A 95 -17.81 -17.69 -9.34
C THR A 95 -17.08 -17.60 -7.99
N ARG A 96 -15.79 -17.91 -7.99
CA ARG A 96 -14.91 -17.86 -6.81
C ARG A 96 -14.11 -16.57 -6.69
N LEU A 97 -14.21 -15.68 -7.66
CA LEU A 97 -13.44 -14.43 -7.62
C LEU A 97 -14.01 -13.47 -6.56
N PRO A 98 -13.15 -12.86 -5.74
CA PRO A 98 -13.60 -11.85 -4.79
C PRO A 98 -14.12 -10.61 -5.52
N LYS A 99 -14.95 -9.84 -4.83
CA LYS A 99 -15.28 -8.50 -5.26
C LYS A 99 -14.11 -7.57 -4.89
N ALA A 100 -13.69 -6.73 -5.81
CA ALA A 100 -12.70 -5.70 -5.52
C ALA A 100 -13.34 -4.54 -4.76
N TRP A 101 -12.70 -4.10 -3.69
CA TRP A 101 -13.04 -2.90 -2.94
C TRP A 101 -11.79 -2.05 -2.79
N TYR A 102 -11.95 -0.74 -2.75
CA TYR A 102 -10.83 0.18 -2.66
C TYR A 102 -10.97 1.10 -1.45
N ALA A 103 -9.96 1.06 -0.60
CA ALA A 103 -9.85 1.95 0.55
C ALA A 103 -8.69 2.93 0.33
N LYS A 104 -9.03 4.19 0.06
CA LYS A 104 -8.08 5.28 -0.01
C LYS A 104 -7.68 5.67 1.40
N GLY A 105 -6.38 5.71 1.66
CA GLY A 105 -5.78 6.20 2.90
C GLY A 105 -5.10 7.53 2.64
N ASN A 106 -5.58 8.58 3.27
CA ASN A 106 -4.99 9.90 3.14
C ASN A 106 -3.95 10.11 4.24
N TYR A 107 -2.87 10.81 3.90
CA TYR A 107 -1.79 11.16 4.82
C TYR A 107 -1.55 12.66 4.82
N PHE A 108 -1.25 13.17 6.02
CA PHE A 108 -0.84 14.54 6.24
C PHE A 108 0.60 14.57 6.75
N THR A 109 1.38 15.55 6.33
CA THR A 109 2.74 15.76 6.79
C THR A 109 2.78 16.89 7.82
N LEU A 110 3.72 16.81 8.76
CA LEU A 110 3.94 17.86 9.72
C LEU A 110 4.82 18.97 9.10
N ALA A 111 4.39 20.19 9.20
CA ALA A 111 5.28 21.33 8.95
C ALA A 111 6.22 21.50 10.15
N GLY A 112 7.53 21.37 9.91
CA GLY A 112 8.56 21.51 10.94
C GLY A 112 9.10 20.19 11.49
N LYS A 113 9.75 20.26 12.65
CA LYS A 113 10.45 19.13 13.26
C LYS A 113 9.47 18.15 13.91
N ALA A 114 9.69 16.85 13.70
CA ALA A 114 8.94 15.81 14.38
C ALA A 114 9.14 15.87 15.91
N PRO A 115 8.08 15.76 16.71
CA PRO A 115 8.18 15.77 18.18
C PRO A 115 8.64 14.42 18.74
N PHE A 116 8.59 13.37 17.93
CA PHE A 116 8.89 11.99 18.30
C PHE A 116 10.11 11.48 17.54
N SER A 117 10.83 10.57 18.16
CA SER A 117 11.93 9.82 17.55
C SER A 117 11.53 8.42 17.09
N ARG A 118 10.31 8.00 17.42
CA ARG A 118 9.73 6.68 17.14
C ARG A 118 8.38 6.82 16.44
N LEU A 119 7.96 5.73 15.81
CA LEU A 119 6.62 5.58 15.28
C LEU A 119 5.62 5.46 16.43
N ILE A 120 4.48 6.17 16.35
CA ILE A 120 3.43 6.15 17.36
C ILE A 120 2.17 5.55 16.76
N TYR A 121 1.71 4.46 17.34
CA TYR A 121 0.51 3.75 16.93
C TYR A 121 -0.52 3.78 18.04
N PRO A 122 -1.62 4.54 17.91
CA PRO A 122 -2.71 4.49 18.87
C PRO A 122 -3.39 3.12 18.83
N VAL A 123 -4.15 2.82 19.86
CA VAL A 123 -4.97 1.59 19.93
C VAL A 123 -5.96 1.61 18.77
N PRO A 124 -6.13 0.47 18.03
CA PRO A 124 -7.09 0.39 16.95
C PRO A 124 -8.52 0.71 17.40
N GLU A 125 -9.21 1.53 16.63
CA GLU A 125 -10.62 1.87 16.82
C GLU A 125 -11.52 1.04 15.90
N LYS A 126 -12.86 1.02 16.20
CA LYS A 126 -13.85 0.21 15.45
C LYS A 126 -13.86 0.48 13.94
N ALA A 127 -13.49 1.67 13.50
CA ALA A 127 -13.50 2.08 12.09
C ALA A 127 -12.15 1.97 11.38
N GLY A 128 -11.06 1.63 12.08
CA GLY A 128 -9.72 1.57 11.48
C GLY A 128 -8.60 1.41 12.51
N LEU A 129 -7.35 1.57 12.04
CA LEU A 129 -6.16 1.43 12.88
C LEU A 129 -5.82 2.70 13.69
N GLY A 130 -6.67 3.74 13.63
CA GLY A 130 -6.35 5.07 14.14
C GLY A 130 -5.39 5.84 13.23
N VAL A 131 -5.19 7.13 13.53
CA VAL A 131 -4.22 7.96 12.81
C VAL A 131 -2.84 7.78 13.43
N HIS A 132 -1.98 7.01 12.77
CA HIS A 132 -0.61 6.77 13.22
C HIS A 132 0.26 7.99 12.98
N LEU A 133 1.31 8.16 13.79
CA LEU A 133 2.47 8.96 13.42
C LEU A 133 3.57 8.02 12.93
N THR A 134 4.05 8.25 11.72
CA THR A 134 5.20 7.57 11.14
C THR A 134 6.28 8.58 10.78
N LEU A 135 7.54 8.13 10.78
CA LEU A 135 8.67 8.90 10.32
C LEU A 135 9.17 8.32 9.01
N ASP A 136 9.52 9.17 8.05
CA ASP A 136 10.26 8.70 6.89
C ASP A 136 11.77 8.61 7.19
N LEU A 137 12.55 8.14 6.21
CA LEU A 137 14.01 8.02 6.35
C LEU A 137 14.71 9.36 6.55
N GLY A 138 14.07 10.47 6.19
CA GLY A 138 14.55 11.84 6.46
C GLY A 138 14.11 12.38 7.82
N GLY A 139 13.33 11.60 8.60
CA GLY A 139 12.83 12.01 9.91
C GLY A 139 11.61 12.94 9.87
N GLN A 140 10.97 13.12 8.68
CA GLN A 140 9.73 13.88 8.58
C GLN A 140 8.56 13.10 9.14
N ALA A 141 7.75 13.72 9.99
CA ALA A 141 6.55 13.11 10.53
C ALA A 141 5.40 13.13 9.53
N LYS A 142 4.70 11.99 9.44
CA LYS A 142 3.51 11.78 8.64
C LYS A 142 2.42 11.19 9.52
N PHE A 143 1.20 11.66 9.34
CA PHE A 143 0.03 11.19 10.08
C PHE A 143 -0.93 10.49 9.13
N GLY A 144 -1.43 9.33 9.54
CA GLY A 144 -2.35 8.54 8.72
C GLY A 144 -2.10 7.03 8.79
N PRO A 145 -2.83 6.29 7.96
CA PRO A 145 -3.91 6.81 7.11
C PRO A 145 -5.23 6.99 7.85
N ASP A 146 -6.12 7.77 7.26
CA ASP A 146 -7.55 7.59 7.47
C ASP A 146 -8.09 6.47 6.55
N VAL A 147 -9.41 6.29 6.50
CA VAL A 147 -10.07 5.35 5.58
C VAL A 147 -11.16 6.07 4.84
N GLN A 148 -11.05 6.06 3.50
CA GLN A 148 -12.08 6.57 2.59
C GLN A 148 -12.39 5.48 1.56
N TRP A 149 -13.60 4.93 1.59
CA TRP A 149 -14.06 4.00 0.56
C TRP A 149 -14.33 4.75 -0.73
N VAL A 150 -13.83 4.21 -1.84
CA VAL A 150 -13.97 4.77 -3.18
C VAL A 150 -14.31 3.67 -4.18
N ASP A 151 -15.02 4.04 -5.24
CA ASP A 151 -15.37 3.11 -6.32
C ASP A 151 -14.23 2.95 -7.33
N GLU A 152 -13.40 4.00 -7.49
CA GLU A 152 -12.31 4.04 -8.45
C GLU A 152 -10.95 4.20 -7.75
N PRO A 153 -9.95 3.35 -8.09
CA PRO A 153 -8.65 3.38 -7.41
C PRO A 153 -7.67 4.47 -7.93
N THR A 154 -8.11 5.33 -8.85
CA THR A 154 -7.24 6.26 -9.57
C THR A 154 -7.06 7.62 -8.89
N ASP A 155 -8.03 8.05 -8.05
CA ASP A 155 -7.92 9.31 -7.34
C ASP A 155 -7.01 9.20 -6.11
N LEU A 156 -5.80 9.75 -6.22
CA LEU A 156 -4.80 9.80 -5.15
C LEU A 156 -4.61 11.22 -4.59
N GLN A 157 -5.49 12.17 -4.91
CA GLN A 157 -5.41 13.52 -4.35
C GLN A 157 -5.96 13.56 -2.93
N VAL A 158 -5.24 14.20 -2.03
CA VAL A 158 -5.68 14.40 -0.65
C VAL A 158 -6.54 15.67 -0.59
N ASP A 159 -7.76 15.56 -0.10
CA ASP A 159 -8.59 16.72 0.22
C ASP A 159 -8.07 17.39 1.50
N PRO A 160 -7.56 18.65 1.44
CA PRO A 160 -7.02 19.32 2.62
C PRO A 160 -8.02 19.47 3.78
N ARG A 161 -9.33 19.54 3.48
CA ARG A 161 -10.39 19.65 4.51
C ARG A 161 -10.48 18.45 5.43
N ARG A 162 -9.95 17.29 5.02
CA ARG A 162 -9.87 16.11 5.86
C ARG A 162 -8.92 16.28 7.04
N GLY A 163 -8.01 17.27 6.98
CA GLY A 163 -7.07 17.60 8.04
C GLY A 163 -7.74 17.87 9.39
N ASP A 164 -8.94 18.43 9.43
CA ASP A 164 -9.65 18.72 10.66
C ASP A 164 -9.87 17.48 11.52
N ALA A 165 -10.24 16.35 10.89
CA ALA A 165 -10.39 15.08 11.59
C ALA A 165 -9.04 14.54 12.11
N PHE A 166 -7.94 14.79 11.37
CA PHE A 166 -6.60 14.39 11.82
C PHE A 166 -6.14 15.13 13.06
N TYR A 167 -6.44 16.44 13.18
CA TYR A 167 -6.13 17.20 14.41
C TYR A 167 -6.81 16.58 15.63
N ALA A 168 -8.08 16.21 15.52
CA ALA A 168 -8.82 15.60 16.62
C ALA A 168 -8.20 14.26 17.06
N GLU A 169 -7.80 13.42 16.11
CA GLU A 169 -7.21 12.12 16.40
C GLU A 169 -5.78 12.23 16.94
N VAL A 170 -4.95 13.05 16.33
CA VAL A 170 -3.54 13.20 16.72
C VAL A 170 -3.43 13.84 18.12
N ARG A 171 -4.26 14.81 18.44
CA ARG A 171 -4.26 15.46 19.77
C ARG A 171 -4.64 14.55 20.92
N LYS A 172 -5.22 13.38 20.67
CA LYS A 172 -5.44 12.36 21.69
C LYS A 172 -4.12 11.87 22.30
N TYR A 173 -3.06 11.77 21.49
CA TYR A 173 -1.75 11.31 21.93
C TYR A 173 -0.64 12.38 21.84
N TRP A 174 -0.88 13.47 21.13
CA TRP A 174 0.01 14.63 21.04
C TRP A 174 -0.79 15.93 21.14
N PRO A 175 -1.16 16.36 22.37
CA PRO A 175 -1.99 17.54 22.60
C PRO A 175 -1.40 18.84 22.06
N ASP A 176 -0.06 18.96 22.00
CA ASP A 176 0.65 20.17 21.60
C ASP A 176 0.67 20.39 20.08
N LEU A 177 -0.02 19.57 19.29
CA LEU A 177 -0.12 19.78 17.84
C LEU A 177 -0.77 21.13 17.54
N ALA A 178 0.01 22.08 17.00
CA ALA A 178 -0.43 23.43 16.67
C ALA A 178 -1.41 23.44 15.50
N ASP A 179 -2.36 24.37 15.51
CA ASP A 179 -3.25 24.59 14.36
C ASP A 179 -2.44 25.00 13.11
N GLY A 180 -2.87 24.54 11.95
CA GLY A 180 -2.18 24.80 10.68
C GLY A 180 -0.87 24.04 10.44
N ALA A 181 -0.45 23.19 11.40
CA ALA A 181 0.81 22.44 11.27
C ALA A 181 0.70 21.23 10.31
N LEU A 182 -0.50 20.71 10.06
CA LEU A 182 -0.72 19.60 9.14
C LEU A 182 -0.92 20.10 7.71
N GLN A 183 -0.16 19.53 6.79
CA GLN A 183 -0.25 19.80 5.36
C GLN A 183 -0.69 18.53 4.63
N ALA A 184 -1.56 18.67 3.62
CA ALA A 184 -1.94 17.56 2.77
C ALA A 184 -0.68 16.92 2.16
N GLY A 185 -0.49 15.65 2.38
CA GLY A 185 0.65 14.88 1.92
C GLY A 185 0.30 14.07 0.67
N TYR A 186 0.21 12.76 0.83
CA TYR A 186 -0.13 11.84 -0.26
C TYR A 186 -1.28 10.92 0.15
N ALA A 187 -1.86 10.24 -0.83
CA ALA A 187 -2.80 9.15 -0.58
C ALA A 187 -2.27 7.85 -1.18
N GLY A 188 -2.58 6.76 -0.52
CA GLY A 188 -2.37 5.41 -1.02
C GLY A 188 -3.69 4.68 -1.22
N MET A 189 -3.74 3.75 -2.17
CA MET A 189 -4.91 2.92 -2.40
C MET A 189 -4.66 1.50 -1.91
N ARG A 190 -5.54 0.99 -1.07
CA ARG A 190 -5.49 -0.37 -0.56
C ARG A 190 -6.60 -1.21 -1.18
N PRO A 191 -6.26 -2.31 -1.88
CA PRO A 191 -7.26 -3.30 -2.28
C PRO A 191 -7.81 -4.02 -1.04
N LYS A 192 -9.10 -4.29 -1.03
CA LYS A 192 -9.84 -4.96 0.05
C LYS A 192 -10.74 -6.06 -0.50
#